data_3017ad6179f019393df599fcaabbb103
#
_entry.id   3017ad6179f019393df599fcaabbb103
#
_cell.length_a   1.000
_cell.length_b   1.000
_cell.length_c   1.000
_cell.angle_alpha   90.00
_cell.angle_beta   90.00
_cell.angle_gamma   90.00
#
_symmetry.space_group_name_H-M   'P 1'
#
loop_
_entity.id
_entity.type
_entity.pdbx_description
1 polymer ?
#
loop_
_entity_poly.entity_id
_entity_poly.type
_entity_poly.pdbx_seq_one_letter_code
_entity_poly.pdbx_strand_id
1 'polypeptide(L)'
;FLIPKLYVFDDQNKALFFHSANEGRVWTNIHQNPKVCFTAYEMGCITPAKLACSFGLEYRSVIVFGSLSVVQDQTEALRVLQLFMDKYAPHLEANEGYLPAIPDELSNLAVYRLDIAGWSGKQDKRSMGMPGAFRYEATAGEPHAHG
;
A
#
# COMPACT_ATOMS: atom_id res chain seq x y z
N PHE A 1 0.50 -16.23 -0.27
CA PHE A 1 -0.49 -15.60 -1.15
C PHE A 1 -0.30 -14.09 -1.18
N LEU A 2 -0.77 -13.43 -2.24
CA LEU A 2 -0.70 -11.98 -2.42
C LEU A 2 -2.08 -11.36 -2.19
N ILE A 3 -2.13 -10.24 -1.47
CA ILE A 3 -3.35 -9.45 -1.28
C ILE A 3 -3.05 -7.96 -1.40
N PRO A 4 -3.95 -7.17 -1.99
CA PRO A 4 -3.86 -5.71 -1.95
C PRO A 4 -4.19 -5.20 -0.55
N LYS A 5 -3.46 -4.21 -0.07
CA LYS A 5 -3.68 -3.55 1.22
C LYS A 5 -3.36 -2.07 1.14
N LEU A 6 -4.14 -1.26 1.82
CA LEU A 6 -3.69 0.07 2.21
C LEU A 6 -2.58 -0.08 3.27
N TYR A 7 -1.63 0.84 3.28
CA TYR A 7 -0.52 0.81 4.21
C TYR A 7 -0.12 2.21 4.66
N VAL A 8 0.47 2.29 5.82
CA VAL A 8 1.21 3.46 6.27
C VAL A 8 2.64 3.08 6.61
N PHE A 9 3.58 3.96 6.29
CA PHE A 9 4.96 3.86 6.74
C PHE A 9 5.15 4.85 7.88
N ASP A 10 5.55 4.36 9.02
CA ASP A 10 5.90 5.18 10.18
C ASP A 10 7.41 5.39 10.19
N ASP A 11 7.82 6.61 9.88
CA ASP A 11 9.25 6.96 9.79
C ASP A 11 9.93 6.95 11.17
N GLN A 12 9.20 7.20 12.24
CA GLN A 12 9.74 7.17 13.60
C GLN A 12 10.08 5.73 14.03
N ASN A 13 9.17 4.80 13.76
CA ASN A 13 9.34 3.39 14.10
C ASN A 13 10.03 2.57 13.00
N LYS A 14 10.29 3.17 11.80
CA LYS A 14 10.84 2.49 10.62
C LYS A 14 10.09 1.20 10.29
N ALA A 15 8.77 1.24 10.39
CA ALA A 15 7.89 0.09 10.18
C ALA A 15 6.76 0.41 9.22
N LEU A 16 6.23 -0.63 8.57
CA LEU A 16 5.02 -0.55 7.77
C LEU A 16 3.85 -1.11 8.59
N PHE A 17 2.71 -0.46 8.47
CA PHE A 17 1.50 -0.90 9.15
C PHE A 17 0.37 -1.14 8.16
N PHE A 18 -0.46 -2.13 8.49
CA PHE A 18 -1.67 -2.53 7.77
C PHE A 18 -2.79 -2.77 8.77
N HIS A 19 -4.02 -2.81 8.32
CA HIS A 19 -5.11 -3.32 9.13
C HIS A 19 -6.01 -4.28 8.33
N SER A 20 -6.69 -5.15 9.01
CA SER A 20 -7.61 -6.14 8.43
C SER A 20 -8.52 -6.67 9.53
N ALA A 21 -9.51 -7.51 9.17
CA ALA A 21 -10.21 -8.31 10.16
C ALA A 21 -9.21 -9.16 10.96
N ASN A 22 -9.54 -9.41 12.24
CA ASN A 22 -8.76 -10.26 13.13
C ASN A 22 -9.03 -11.76 12.91
N GLU A 23 -9.53 -12.11 11.73
CA GLU A 23 -9.83 -13.48 11.29
C GLU A 23 -9.45 -13.68 9.83
N GLY A 24 -9.59 -14.90 9.34
CA GLY A 24 -9.36 -15.25 7.95
C GLY A 24 -7.90 -15.53 7.60
N ARG A 25 -7.59 -15.54 6.28
CA ARG A 25 -6.33 -16.06 5.77
C ARG A 25 -5.10 -15.27 6.20
N VAL A 26 -5.19 -13.94 6.31
CA VAL A 26 -4.05 -13.12 6.78
C VAL A 26 -3.71 -13.49 8.20
N TRP A 27 -4.72 -13.46 9.08
CA TRP A 27 -4.59 -13.82 10.48
C TRP A 27 -3.99 -15.22 10.66
N THR A 28 -4.53 -16.23 9.98
CA THR A 28 -4.04 -17.61 10.07
C THR A 28 -2.59 -17.74 9.59
N ASN A 29 -2.26 -17.11 8.45
CA ASN A 29 -0.94 -17.26 7.85
C ASN A 29 0.17 -16.64 8.68
N ILE A 30 -0.04 -15.46 9.26
CA ILE A 30 1.01 -14.81 10.06
C ILE A 30 1.32 -15.58 11.35
N HIS A 31 0.34 -16.28 11.92
CA HIS A 31 0.56 -17.14 13.09
C HIS A 31 1.36 -18.40 12.74
N GLN A 32 1.29 -18.87 11.49
CA GLN A 32 2.07 -19.99 11.00
C GLN A 32 3.46 -19.59 10.51
N ASN A 33 3.53 -18.48 9.77
CA ASN A 33 4.77 -17.94 9.22
C ASN A 33 4.68 -16.41 9.09
N PRO A 34 5.33 -15.67 9.98
CA PRO A 34 5.30 -14.20 9.96
C PRO A 34 6.13 -13.58 8.85
N LYS A 35 6.98 -14.33 8.15
CA LYS A 35 7.84 -13.80 7.09
C LYS A 35 7.00 -13.38 5.89
N VAL A 36 7.15 -12.13 5.48
CA VAL A 36 6.39 -11.55 4.38
C VAL A 36 7.26 -10.75 3.43
N CYS A 37 6.75 -10.61 2.22
CA CYS A 37 7.23 -9.68 1.23
C CYS A 37 6.13 -8.66 0.94
N PHE A 38 6.48 -7.39 1.04
CA PHE A 38 5.62 -6.26 0.67
C PHE A 38 6.20 -5.59 -0.57
N THR A 39 5.32 -5.14 -1.46
CA THR A 39 5.70 -4.28 -2.58
C THR A 39 4.73 -3.12 -2.74
N ALA A 40 5.26 -1.97 -3.06
CA ALA A 40 4.48 -0.82 -3.52
C ALA A 40 5.12 -0.25 -4.78
N TYR A 41 4.29 0.35 -5.63
CA TYR A 41 4.76 1.00 -6.82
C TYR A 41 3.89 2.20 -7.18
N GLU A 42 4.49 3.10 -7.93
CA GLU A 42 3.85 4.25 -8.55
C GLU A 42 4.22 4.26 -10.02
N MET A 43 3.24 4.47 -10.88
CA MET A 43 3.42 4.61 -12.33
C MET A 43 3.24 6.08 -12.71
N GLY A 44 4.13 6.58 -13.56
CA GLY A 44 4.06 7.90 -14.15
C GLY A 44 3.62 7.86 -15.61
N CYS A 45 4.40 8.50 -16.48
CA CYS A 45 4.10 8.56 -17.91
C CYS A 45 4.69 7.39 -18.70
N ILE A 46 4.05 7.10 -19.82
CA ILE A 46 4.57 6.24 -20.88
C ILE A 46 5.20 7.13 -21.95
N THR A 47 6.39 6.79 -22.39
CA THR A 47 7.11 7.49 -23.47
C THR A 47 7.17 6.60 -24.70
N PRO A 48 6.54 7.00 -25.83
CA PRO A 48 6.53 6.21 -27.04
C PRO A 48 7.90 6.19 -27.73
N ALA A 49 8.13 5.20 -28.56
CA ALA A 49 9.29 5.04 -29.40
C ALA A 49 8.91 4.46 -30.77
N LYS A 50 9.84 4.44 -31.74
CA LYS A 50 9.58 3.86 -33.06
C LYS A 50 9.32 2.36 -33.02
N LEU A 51 10.00 1.66 -32.10
CA LEU A 51 9.84 0.22 -31.92
C LEU A 51 8.99 -0.04 -30.65
N ALA A 52 8.04 -0.93 -30.75
CA ALA A 52 7.15 -1.25 -29.64
C ALA A 52 7.89 -1.69 -28.37
N CYS A 53 8.98 -2.45 -28.49
CA CYS A 53 9.80 -2.88 -27.36
C CYS A 53 10.63 -1.75 -26.71
N SER A 54 10.68 -0.55 -27.32
CA SER A 54 11.44 0.59 -26.81
C SER A 54 10.57 1.62 -26.09
N PHE A 55 9.27 1.36 -25.96
CA PHE A 55 8.40 2.19 -25.12
C PHE A 55 8.93 2.19 -23.69
N GLY A 56 8.97 3.37 -23.07
CA GLY A 56 9.43 3.52 -21.70
C GLY A 56 8.27 3.79 -20.75
N LEU A 57 8.41 3.34 -19.52
CA LEU A 57 7.48 3.63 -18.44
C LEU A 57 8.21 4.34 -17.32
N GLU A 58 7.72 5.51 -16.93
CA GLU A 58 8.13 6.09 -15.66
C GLU A 58 7.56 5.31 -14.51
N TYR A 59 8.41 4.92 -13.56
CA TYR A 59 7.94 4.24 -12.35
C TYR A 59 8.90 4.38 -11.19
N ARG A 60 8.36 4.19 -9.99
CA ARG A 60 9.08 3.95 -8.76
C ARG A 60 8.48 2.72 -8.09
N SER A 61 9.31 1.84 -7.59
CA SER A 61 8.86 0.66 -6.84
C SER A 61 9.79 0.36 -5.68
N VAL A 62 9.23 -0.26 -4.66
CA VAL A 62 9.96 -0.77 -3.51
C VAL A 62 9.50 -2.20 -3.21
N ILE A 63 10.46 -3.05 -2.86
CA ILE A 63 10.22 -4.38 -2.32
C ILE A 63 10.82 -4.39 -0.91
N VAL A 64 10.04 -4.86 0.05
CA VAL A 64 10.42 -4.93 1.47
C VAL A 64 10.23 -6.36 1.96
N PHE A 65 11.22 -6.88 2.66
CA PHE A 65 11.16 -8.17 3.35
C PHE A 65 11.21 -7.94 4.85
N GLY A 66 10.42 -8.69 5.58
CA GLY A 66 10.39 -8.56 7.03
C GLY A 66 9.47 -9.55 7.72
N SER A 67 9.21 -9.27 8.98
CA SER A 67 8.32 -10.06 9.83
C SER A 67 7.08 -9.27 10.20
N LEU A 68 5.93 -9.88 10.01
CA LEU A 68 4.63 -9.30 10.34
C LEU A 68 4.19 -9.79 11.73
N SER A 69 3.75 -8.87 12.57
CA SER A 69 3.18 -9.15 13.89
C SER A 69 1.88 -8.37 14.11
N VAL A 70 1.05 -8.83 15.02
CA VAL A 70 -0.15 -8.09 15.45
C VAL A 70 0.26 -7.09 16.52
N VAL A 71 -0.18 -5.84 16.36
CA VAL A 71 0.00 -4.80 17.38
C VAL A 71 -0.94 -5.11 18.56
N GLN A 72 -0.36 -5.37 19.73
CA GLN A 72 -1.11 -5.75 20.94
C GLN A 72 -1.51 -4.53 21.79
N ASP A 73 -0.73 -3.45 21.72
CA ASP A 73 -1.01 -2.21 22.44
C ASP A 73 -2.15 -1.46 21.78
N GLN A 74 -3.26 -1.25 22.50
CA GLN A 74 -4.43 -0.56 21.99
C GLN A 74 -4.14 0.90 21.61
N THR A 75 -3.32 1.59 22.40
CA THR A 75 -2.97 2.99 22.14
C THR A 75 -2.20 3.11 20.82
N GLU A 76 -1.24 2.19 20.61
CA GLU A 76 -0.48 2.13 19.37
C GLU A 76 -1.38 1.75 18.18
N ALA A 77 -2.30 0.81 18.35
CA ALA A 77 -3.25 0.44 17.30
C ALA A 77 -4.13 1.61 16.88
N LEU A 78 -4.68 2.36 17.83
CA LEU A 78 -5.50 3.55 17.54
C LEU A 78 -4.66 4.66 16.89
N ARG A 79 -3.42 4.88 17.35
CA ARG A 79 -2.49 5.83 16.72
C ARG A 79 -2.24 5.48 15.25
N VAL A 80 -2.01 4.20 14.97
CA VAL A 80 -1.79 3.72 13.59
C VAL A 80 -3.03 3.92 12.74
N LEU A 81 -4.23 3.65 13.24
CA LEU A 81 -5.47 3.90 12.50
C LEU A 81 -5.63 5.38 12.16
N GLN A 82 -5.23 6.30 13.06
CA GLN A 82 -5.19 7.72 12.75
C GLN A 82 -4.22 8.03 11.60
N LEU A 83 -3.03 7.42 11.56
CA LEU A 83 -2.10 7.61 10.44
C LEU A 83 -2.70 7.20 9.08
N PHE A 84 -3.62 6.22 9.05
CA PHE A 84 -4.35 5.90 7.82
C PHE A 84 -5.28 7.05 7.40
N MET A 85 -5.98 7.66 8.34
CA MET A 85 -6.84 8.80 8.05
C MET A 85 -6.01 9.98 7.54
N ASP A 86 -4.91 10.30 8.21
CA ASP A 86 -4.00 11.38 7.83
C ASP A 86 -3.43 11.20 6.41
N LYS A 87 -3.15 9.96 6.02
CA LYS A 87 -2.60 9.63 4.70
C LYS A 87 -3.65 9.59 3.59
N TYR A 88 -4.79 8.94 3.84
CA TYR A 88 -5.76 8.60 2.78
C TYR A 88 -6.97 9.52 2.75
N ALA A 89 -7.23 10.23 3.83
CA ALA A 89 -8.34 11.17 3.95
C ALA A 89 -7.92 12.52 4.58
N PRO A 90 -6.81 13.14 4.12
CA PRO A 90 -6.29 14.37 4.74
C PRO A 90 -7.23 15.58 4.60
N HIS A 91 -8.27 15.48 3.80
CA HIS A 91 -9.29 16.49 3.60
C HIS A 91 -10.47 16.38 4.57
N LEU A 92 -10.49 15.34 5.42
CA LEU A 92 -11.54 15.11 6.41
C LEU A 92 -11.00 15.43 7.81
N GLU A 93 -11.83 16.09 8.61
CA GLU A 93 -11.52 16.42 10.00
C GLU A 93 -12.22 15.44 10.95
N ALA A 94 -11.52 15.07 12.01
CA ALA A 94 -12.06 14.21 13.06
C ALA A 94 -13.26 14.87 13.74
N ASN A 95 -14.31 14.10 14.00
CA ASN A 95 -15.60 14.52 14.57
C ASN A 95 -16.49 15.38 13.64
N GLU A 96 -16.02 15.71 12.43
CA GLU A 96 -16.81 16.38 11.38
C GLU A 96 -16.99 15.49 10.17
N GLY A 97 -15.89 15.01 9.57
CA GLY A 97 -15.91 14.15 8.40
C GLY A 97 -15.89 12.65 8.71
N TYR A 98 -15.39 12.27 9.88
CA TYR A 98 -15.37 10.89 10.38
C TYR A 98 -15.29 10.87 11.91
N LEU A 99 -15.63 9.74 12.52
CA LEU A 99 -15.41 9.49 13.94
C LEU A 99 -14.05 8.80 14.13
N PRO A 100 -13.19 9.28 15.05
CA PRO A 100 -11.95 8.61 15.39
C PRO A 100 -12.18 7.18 15.84
N ALA A 101 -11.25 6.27 15.51
CA ALA A 101 -11.32 4.89 15.96
C ALA A 101 -11.34 4.79 17.49
N ILE A 102 -12.17 3.90 18.02
CA ILE A 102 -12.33 3.66 19.44
C ILE A 102 -11.86 2.25 19.82
N PRO A 103 -11.50 1.97 21.08
CA PRO A 103 -11.01 0.66 21.50
C PRO A 103 -11.96 -0.52 21.16
N ASP A 104 -13.26 -0.30 21.19
CA ASP A 104 -14.25 -1.34 20.93
C ASP A 104 -14.19 -1.87 19.49
N GLU A 105 -13.78 -1.04 18.54
CA GLU A 105 -13.61 -1.45 17.13
C GLU A 105 -12.45 -2.44 16.94
N LEU A 106 -11.46 -2.43 17.83
CA LEU A 106 -10.34 -3.38 17.81
C LEU A 106 -10.77 -4.83 18.15
N SER A 107 -11.99 -5.02 18.61
CA SER A 107 -12.55 -6.37 18.83
C SER A 107 -12.69 -7.19 17.54
N ASN A 108 -12.88 -6.52 16.40
CA ASN A 108 -13.09 -7.15 15.08
C ASN A 108 -11.99 -6.80 14.06
N LEU A 109 -11.01 -6.01 14.46
CA LEU A 109 -9.96 -5.50 13.61
C LEU A 109 -8.58 -5.76 14.22
N ALA A 110 -7.65 -6.21 13.41
CA ALA A 110 -6.24 -6.32 13.79
C ALA A 110 -5.40 -5.28 13.03
N VAL A 111 -4.55 -4.59 13.76
CA VAL A 111 -3.48 -3.78 13.22
C VAL A 111 -2.22 -4.63 13.17
N TYR A 112 -1.56 -4.64 12.02
CA TYR A 112 -0.36 -5.43 11.77
C TYR A 112 0.83 -4.49 11.58
N ARG A 113 1.95 -4.87 12.17
CA ARG A 113 3.25 -4.21 12.04
C ARG A 113 4.19 -5.09 11.24
N LEU A 114 4.79 -4.56 10.19
CA LEU A 114 5.88 -5.18 9.45
C LEU A 114 7.20 -4.56 9.89
N ASP A 115 7.98 -5.31 10.64
CA ASP A 115 9.36 -4.97 10.97
C ASP A 115 10.26 -5.28 9.77
N ILE A 116 10.94 -4.25 9.26
CA ILE A 116 11.70 -4.31 8.01
C ILE A 116 13.06 -4.96 8.27
N ALA A 117 13.31 -6.12 7.65
CA ALA A 117 14.60 -6.80 7.67
C ALA A 117 15.51 -6.36 6.51
N GLY A 118 14.92 -6.00 5.37
CA GLY A 118 15.64 -5.51 4.20
C GLY A 118 14.70 -4.98 3.14
N TRP A 119 15.23 -4.15 2.26
CA TRP A 119 14.46 -3.58 1.17
C TRP A 119 15.33 -3.27 -0.05
N SER A 120 14.69 -3.15 -1.21
CA SER A 120 15.31 -2.62 -2.42
C SER A 120 14.32 -1.75 -3.17
N GLY A 121 14.84 -0.71 -3.81
CA GLY A 121 14.05 0.18 -4.65
C GLY A 121 14.53 0.18 -6.09
N LYS A 122 13.62 0.42 -7.03
CA LYS A 122 13.91 0.60 -8.44
C LYS A 122 13.08 1.75 -8.99
N GLN A 123 13.68 2.55 -9.86
CA GLN A 123 12.98 3.62 -10.58
C GLN A 123 13.49 3.75 -11.99
N ASP A 124 12.61 4.17 -12.90
CA ASP A 124 12.95 4.74 -14.20
C ASP A 124 12.28 6.12 -14.28
N LYS A 125 13.08 7.15 -14.49
CA LYS A 125 12.61 8.54 -14.59
C LYS A 125 12.35 8.88 -16.05
N ARG A 126 11.13 9.29 -16.34
CA ARG A 126 10.71 9.80 -17.65
C ARG A 126 10.10 11.19 -17.45
N SER A 127 9.79 11.87 -18.53
CA SER A 127 9.20 13.20 -18.48
C SER A 127 7.98 13.32 -19.39
N MET A 128 6.91 13.88 -18.87
CA MET A 128 5.74 14.27 -19.68
C MET A 128 6.08 15.30 -20.76
N GLY A 129 7.23 16.00 -20.67
CA GLY A 129 7.73 16.89 -21.72
C GLY A 129 8.34 16.18 -22.92
N MET A 130 8.50 14.87 -22.91
CA MET A 130 8.95 14.10 -24.08
C MET A 130 7.84 14.05 -25.14
N PRO A 131 8.19 14.21 -26.44
CA PRO A 131 7.19 14.17 -27.50
C PRO A 131 6.36 12.88 -27.49
N GLY A 132 5.03 13.03 -27.44
CA GLY A 132 4.09 11.92 -27.43
C GLY A 132 3.96 11.20 -26.09
N ALA A 133 4.58 11.68 -25.01
CA ALA A 133 4.40 11.12 -23.67
C ALA A 133 2.94 11.23 -23.20
N PHE A 134 2.43 10.19 -22.55
CA PHE A 134 1.05 10.16 -22.06
C PHE A 134 0.96 9.40 -20.74
N ARG A 135 -0.10 9.64 -19.96
CA ARG A 135 -0.45 8.84 -18.79
C ARG A 135 -1.40 7.72 -19.20
N TYR A 136 -1.15 6.53 -18.70
CA TYR A 136 -2.11 5.44 -18.82
C TYR A 136 -3.30 5.76 -17.90
N GLU A 137 -4.42 6.08 -18.49
CA GLU A 137 -5.69 6.14 -17.79
C GLU A 137 -6.37 4.79 -18.04
N ALA A 138 -6.60 4.03 -16.97
CA ALA A 138 -7.46 2.86 -17.08
C ALA A 138 -8.85 3.37 -17.48
N THR A 139 -9.17 3.33 -18.77
CA THR A 139 -10.55 3.49 -19.21
C THR A 139 -11.36 2.46 -18.43
N ALA A 140 -12.41 2.88 -17.75
CA ALA A 140 -13.40 1.99 -17.15
C ALA A 140 -13.89 1.09 -18.30
N GLY A 141 -13.28 -0.11 -18.37
CA GLY A 141 -13.23 -0.89 -19.59
C GLY A 141 -14.59 -1.39 -20.00
N GLU A 142 -14.87 -1.33 -21.28
CA GLU A 142 -15.69 -2.33 -21.91
C GLU A 142 -15.08 -3.70 -21.64
N PRO A 143 -15.83 -4.70 -21.17
CA PRO A 143 -15.29 -6.04 -20.99
C PRO A 143 -14.80 -6.51 -22.36
N HIS A 144 -13.50 -6.77 -22.46
CA HIS A 144 -12.97 -7.46 -23.64
C HIS A 144 -13.68 -8.80 -23.73
N ALA A 145 -14.60 -8.90 -24.67
CA ALA A 145 -15.16 -10.19 -25.06
C ALA A 145 -14.00 -11.03 -25.60
N HIS A 146 -13.50 -11.92 -24.76
CA HIS A 146 -12.65 -13.00 -25.24
C HIS A 146 -13.52 -13.98 -26.01
N GLY A 147 -13.42 -13.92 -27.34
CA GLY A 147 -13.90 -14.97 -28.22
C GLY A 147 -13.05 -16.23 -28.10
#